data_fcd683b768832875945bb7510303d6a6
#
_entry.id   fcd683b768832875945bb7510303d6a6
#
_cell.length_a   1.000
_cell.length_b   1.000
_cell.length_c   1.000
_cell.angle_alpha   90.00
_cell.angle_beta   90.00
_cell.angle_gamma   90.00
#
_symmetry.space_group_name_H-M   'P 1'
#
loop_
_entity.id
_entity.type
_entity.pdbx_description
1 polymer ?
#
loop_
_entity_poly.entity_id
_entity_poly.type
_entity_poly.pdbx_seq_one_letter_code
_entity_poly.pdbx_strand_id
1 'polypeptide(L)'
;MSTLKVNTIRHTGASSDAVTLATDGTCTVKATNKSNRNLIINGAMNVAQRGTSSTGTSYGCVDRFANGRSGPAVTQTQHTLTSSDTGPWAKGFRNSYMIHVTDPQTPDAATDYCEIIYQVEA
;
A
#
# COMPACT_ATOMS: atom_id res chain seq x y z
N MET A 1 23.94 32.01 -25.44
CA MET A 1 23.03 31.38 -24.48
C MET A 1 22.99 32.18 -23.20
N SER A 2 21.81 32.46 -22.67
CA SER A 2 21.68 33.14 -21.37
C SER A 2 21.71 32.09 -20.25
N THR A 3 22.55 32.33 -19.24
CA THR A 3 22.68 31.43 -18.07
C THR A 3 22.26 32.19 -16.82
N LEU A 4 21.31 31.63 -16.06
CA LEU A 4 20.96 32.11 -14.74
C LEU A 4 21.85 31.40 -13.70
N LYS A 5 22.62 32.18 -12.92
CA LYS A 5 23.45 31.65 -11.83
C LYS A 5 22.82 32.06 -10.50
N VAL A 6 22.35 31.11 -9.75
CA VAL A 6 21.73 31.28 -8.41
C VAL A 6 22.24 30.22 -7.46
N ASN A 7 22.31 30.48 -6.16
CA ASN A 7 22.69 29.50 -5.16
C ASN A 7 21.45 28.78 -4.60
N THR A 8 20.31 29.48 -4.55
CA THR A 8 19.07 28.96 -3.97
C THR A 8 17.86 29.52 -4.69
N ILE A 9 16.75 28.78 -4.60
CA ILE A 9 15.42 29.21 -5.02
C ILE A 9 14.48 29.12 -3.83
N ARG A 10 13.80 30.22 -3.51
CA ARG A 10 12.90 30.33 -2.35
C ARG A 10 11.69 31.18 -2.70
N HIS A 11 10.53 30.78 -2.17
CA HIS A 11 9.34 31.66 -2.19
C HIS A 11 9.56 32.87 -1.26
N THR A 12 9.13 34.06 -1.63
CA THR A 12 9.37 35.32 -0.91
C THR A 12 8.90 35.31 0.54
N GLY A 13 7.83 34.58 0.86
CA GLY A 13 7.30 34.42 2.21
C GLY A 13 7.83 33.21 2.98
N ALA A 14 8.77 32.45 2.43
CA ALA A 14 9.28 31.24 3.08
C ALA A 14 10.49 31.57 3.98
N SER A 15 10.59 30.88 5.12
CA SER A 15 11.71 30.99 6.07
C SER A 15 12.94 30.16 5.65
N SER A 16 12.80 29.26 4.63
CA SER A 16 13.89 28.40 4.17
C SER A 16 13.82 28.17 2.66
N ASP A 17 14.96 27.80 2.07
CA ASP A 17 15.08 27.58 0.63
C ASP A 17 14.38 26.30 0.19
N ALA A 18 13.70 26.35 -0.95
CA ALA A 18 13.06 25.19 -1.57
C ALA A 18 14.06 24.36 -2.39
N VAL A 19 15.04 25.04 -3.00
CA VAL A 19 16.12 24.39 -3.75
C VAL A 19 17.42 25.03 -3.34
N THR A 20 18.44 24.23 -3.04
CA THR A 20 19.80 24.67 -2.78
C THR A 20 20.75 24.04 -3.80
N LEU A 21 21.56 24.85 -4.44
CA LEU A 21 22.56 24.41 -5.40
C LEU A 21 23.96 24.51 -4.76
N ALA A 22 24.65 23.39 -4.67
CA ALA A 22 25.99 23.32 -4.12
C ALA A 22 27.04 23.62 -5.18
N THR A 23 28.26 24.02 -4.75
CA THR A 23 29.39 24.34 -5.62
C THR A 23 29.92 23.14 -6.40
N ASP A 24 29.63 21.92 -5.94
CA ASP A 24 29.99 20.66 -6.59
C ASP A 24 29.01 20.25 -7.70
N GLY A 25 28.00 21.12 -7.99
CA GLY A 25 26.95 20.83 -8.98
C GLY A 25 25.79 19.99 -8.50
N THR A 26 25.77 19.59 -7.22
CA THR A 26 24.62 18.88 -6.66
C THR A 26 23.46 19.80 -6.33
N CYS A 27 22.24 19.26 -6.33
CA CYS A 27 21.00 19.98 -6.04
C CYS A 27 20.26 19.30 -4.90
N THR A 28 19.94 20.04 -3.83
CA THR A 28 19.06 19.59 -2.76
C THR A 28 17.71 20.27 -2.89
N VAL A 29 16.65 19.48 -3.05
CA VAL A 29 15.25 19.94 -3.12
C VAL A 29 14.54 19.58 -1.82
N LYS A 30 13.99 20.58 -1.13
CA LYS A 30 13.05 20.38 -0.03
C LYS A 30 11.66 20.09 -0.61
N ALA A 31 11.46 18.90 -1.10
CA ALA A 31 10.13 18.43 -1.46
C ALA A 31 9.48 17.80 -0.23
N THR A 32 8.42 18.43 0.29
CA THR A 32 7.60 17.86 1.38
C THR A 32 6.93 16.56 0.96
N ASN A 33 6.92 16.27 -0.33
CA ASN A 33 6.28 15.11 -0.94
C ASN A 33 7.30 14.08 -1.47
N LYS A 34 8.47 13.95 -0.80
CA LYS A 34 9.44 12.88 -1.10
C LYS A 34 8.90 11.47 -0.85
N SER A 35 7.75 11.37 -0.20
CA SER A 35 7.22 10.12 0.31
C SER A 35 6.01 9.58 -0.46
N ASN A 36 5.83 9.95 -1.73
CA ASN A 36 4.94 9.17 -2.59
C ASN A 36 5.58 7.82 -3.01
N ARG A 37 6.56 7.34 -2.25
CA ARG A 37 6.89 5.92 -2.27
C ARG A 37 5.79 5.21 -1.50
N ASN A 38 4.77 4.80 -2.24
CA ASN A 38 3.83 3.84 -1.72
C ASN A 38 4.61 2.55 -1.47
N LEU A 39 4.99 2.32 -0.22
CA LEU A 39 5.66 1.09 0.21
C LEU A 39 4.76 -0.13 -0.02
N ILE A 40 3.45 0.09 -0.07
CA ILE A 40 2.46 -0.94 -0.29
C ILE A 40 2.05 -0.92 -1.76
N ILE A 41 2.72 -1.71 -2.59
CA ILE A 41 2.35 -1.93 -3.98
C ILE A 41 0.98 -2.63 -4.02
N ASN A 42 0.09 -2.18 -4.91
CA ASN A 42 -1.29 -2.67 -4.99
C ASN A 42 -2.11 -2.42 -3.71
N GLY A 43 -1.80 -1.36 -2.96
CA GLY A 43 -2.51 -1.02 -1.72
C GLY A 43 -4.01 -0.74 -1.89
N ALA A 44 -4.47 -0.44 -3.11
CA ALA A 44 -5.88 -0.31 -3.46
C ALA A 44 -6.53 -1.66 -3.86
N MET A 45 -5.80 -2.77 -3.79
CA MET A 45 -6.27 -4.14 -4.11
C MET A 45 -6.85 -4.30 -5.53
N ASN A 46 -6.39 -3.49 -6.50
CA ASN A 46 -6.96 -3.47 -7.85
C ASN A 46 -6.43 -4.59 -8.75
N VAL A 47 -5.27 -5.15 -8.43
CA VAL A 47 -4.62 -6.19 -9.23
C VAL A 47 -4.78 -7.54 -8.57
N ALA A 48 -5.36 -8.50 -9.29
CA ALA A 48 -5.59 -9.88 -8.86
C ALA A 48 -5.37 -10.85 -10.04
N GLN A 49 -4.11 -11.00 -10.48
CA GLN A 49 -3.75 -11.75 -11.68
C GLN A 49 -4.02 -13.26 -11.56
N ARG A 50 -3.99 -13.79 -10.33
CA ARG A 50 -4.26 -15.21 -10.06
C ARG A 50 -5.73 -15.56 -9.93
N GLY A 51 -6.61 -14.54 -10.02
CA GLY A 51 -8.04 -14.66 -9.78
C GLY A 51 -8.50 -13.84 -8.58
N THR A 52 -9.80 -13.66 -8.46
CA THR A 52 -10.41 -12.81 -7.43
C THR A 52 -10.74 -13.57 -6.14
N SER A 53 -10.55 -14.88 -6.10
CA SER A 53 -10.84 -15.73 -4.92
C SER A 53 -9.95 -16.97 -4.89
N SER A 54 -9.60 -17.43 -3.69
CA SER A 54 -8.83 -18.65 -3.48
C SER A 54 -9.07 -19.20 -2.08
N THR A 55 -9.13 -20.53 -1.95
CA THR A 55 -9.16 -21.26 -0.67
C THR A 55 -7.77 -21.67 -0.18
N GLY A 56 -6.74 -21.44 -1.00
CA GLY A 56 -5.35 -21.75 -0.66
C GLY A 56 -4.77 -20.73 0.33
N THR A 57 -3.64 -21.09 0.90
CA THR A 57 -2.77 -20.18 1.64
C THR A 57 -1.83 -19.42 0.69
N SER A 58 -1.04 -18.47 1.22
CA SER A 58 -0.09 -17.69 0.45
C SER A 58 -0.76 -16.73 -0.55
N TYR A 59 -0.14 -16.44 -1.68
CA TYR A 59 -0.57 -15.46 -2.69
C TYR A 59 -1.66 -16.03 -3.60
N GLY A 60 -2.89 -16.12 -3.11
CA GLY A 60 -3.98 -16.81 -3.81
C GLY A 60 -4.87 -15.93 -4.69
N CYS A 61 -5.02 -14.65 -4.39
CA CYS A 61 -5.89 -13.76 -5.15
C CYS A 61 -5.28 -12.36 -5.37
N VAL A 62 -5.37 -11.45 -4.44
CA VAL A 62 -4.84 -10.08 -4.60
C VAL A 62 -3.31 -10.11 -4.66
N ASP A 63 -2.75 -9.52 -5.70
CA ASP A 63 -1.31 -9.50 -5.90
C ASP A 63 -0.59 -8.76 -4.77
N ARG A 64 0.54 -9.30 -4.33
CA ARG A 64 1.38 -8.82 -3.23
C ARG A 64 0.83 -9.08 -1.81
N PHE A 65 -0.40 -9.56 -1.68
CA PHE A 65 -0.97 -9.95 -0.41
C PHE A 65 -1.06 -11.46 -0.30
N ALA A 66 -0.64 -12.00 0.83
CA ALA A 66 -0.70 -13.41 1.13
C ALA A 66 -1.57 -13.66 2.35
N ASN A 67 -2.16 -14.82 2.42
CA ASN A 67 -2.82 -15.35 3.60
C ASN A 67 -1.97 -16.45 4.24
N GLY A 68 -1.73 -16.30 5.54
CA GLY A 68 -1.23 -17.37 6.40
C GLY A 68 -2.31 -17.82 7.36
N ARG A 69 -2.42 -19.11 7.62
CA ARG A 69 -3.37 -19.65 8.58
C ARG A 69 -2.95 -20.99 9.18
N SER A 70 -3.46 -21.25 10.37
CA SER A 70 -3.57 -22.56 11.00
C SER A 70 -4.98 -22.69 11.57
N GLY A 71 -5.53 -23.90 11.62
CA GLY A 71 -6.90 -24.13 12.09
C GLY A 71 -7.94 -23.98 10.99
N PRO A 72 -8.96 -23.11 11.14
CA PRO A 72 -10.15 -23.10 10.32
C PRO A 72 -9.89 -22.84 8.83
N ALA A 73 -10.72 -23.42 7.99
CA ALA A 73 -10.68 -23.15 6.56
C ALA A 73 -11.14 -21.71 6.28
N VAL A 74 -10.44 -21.05 5.36
CA VAL A 74 -10.77 -19.68 4.96
C VAL A 74 -10.75 -19.54 3.44
N THR A 75 -11.50 -18.56 2.95
CA THR A 75 -11.43 -18.09 1.56
C THR A 75 -10.88 -16.67 1.56
N GLN A 76 -9.82 -16.45 0.81
CA GLN A 76 -9.28 -15.12 0.51
C GLN A 76 -9.92 -14.58 -0.76
N THR A 77 -10.32 -13.32 -0.77
CA THR A 77 -11.08 -12.73 -1.87
C THR A 77 -10.68 -11.27 -2.11
N GLN A 78 -10.58 -10.89 -3.38
CA GLN A 78 -10.67 -9.49 -3.77
C GLN A 78 -12.14 -9.09 -3.70
N HIS A 79 -12.53 -8.45 -2.61
CA HIS A 79 -13.91 -8.02 -2.38
C HIS A 79 -14.16 -6.66 -3.01
N THR A 80 -15.18 -6.59 -3.87
CA THR A 80 -15.61 -5.33 -4.49
C THR A 80 -16.39 -4.49 -3.48
N LEU A 81 -15.90 -3.29 -3.21
CA LEU A 81 -16.57 -2.31 -2.37
C LEU A 81 -17.74 -1.67 -3.12
N THR A 82 -18.75 -1.26 -2.36
CA THR A 82 -19.96 -0.58 -2.85
C THR A 82 -20.15 0.74 -2.12
N SER A 83 -21.11 1.53 -2.53
CA SER A 83 -21.46 2.79 -1.84
C SER A 83 -21.93 2.59 -0.39
N SER A 84 -22.30 1.36 0.00
CA SER A 84 -22.62 1.00 1.38
C SER A 84 -21.38 0.94 2.28
N ASP A 85 -20.19 0.72 1.69
CA ASP A 85 -18.91 0.71 2.37
C ASP A 85 -18.36 2.14 2.51
N THR A 86 -19.07 2.98 3.25
CA THR A 86 -18.98 4.45 3.22
C THR A 86 -17.56 4.99 3.42
N GLY A 87 -16.76 4.43 4.33
CA GLY A 87 -15.42 4.90 4.63
C GLY A 87 -14.45 4.77 3.45
N PRO A 88 -14.08 3.57 3.03
CA PRO A 88 -13.12 3.37 1.94
C PRO A 88 -13.68 3.77 0.57
N TRP A 89 -14.97 3.55 0.31
CA TRP A 89 -15.61 3.96 -0.94
C TRP A 89 -15.52 5.48 -1.16
N ALA A 90 -15.84 6.27 -0.13
CA ALA A 90 -15.78 7.73 -0.18
C ALA A 90 -14.36 8.26 -0.44
N LYS A 91 -13.32 7.48 -0.09
CA LYS A 91 -11.90 7.78 -0.35
C LYS A 91 -11.42 7.29 -1.72
N GLY A 92 -12.30 6.75 -2.54
CA GLY A 92 -11.99 6.30 -3.89
C GLY A 92 -11.53 4.85 -4.02
N PHE A 93 -11.46 4.08 -2.93
CA PHE A 93 -11.19 2.65 -3.01
C PHE A 93 -12.38 1.90 -3.61
N ARG A 94 -12.09 0.87 -4.40
CA ARG A 94 -13.11 0.05 -5.06
C ARG A 94 -13.00 -1.43 -4.69
N ASN A 95 -11.87 -1.84 -4.16
CA ASN A 95 -11.63 -3.21 -3.74
C ASN A 95 -11.00 -3.25 -2.36
N SER A 96 -11.18 -4.37 -1.66
CA SER A 96 -10.50 -4.73 -0.43
C SER A 96 -10.02 -6.18 -0.49
N TYR A 97 -9.04 -6.51 0.33
CA TYR A 97 -8.67 -7.89 0.56
C TYR A 97 -9.47 -8.42 1.74
N MET A 98 -10.27 -9.44 1.51
CA MET A 98 -11.14 -10.05 2.52
C MET A 98 -10.72 -11.49 2.77
N ILE A 99 -10.66 -11.87 4.03
CA ILE A 99 -10.54 -13.26 4.46
C ILE A 99 -11.84 -13.64 5.16
N HIS A 100 -12.49 -14.65 4.64
CA HIS A 100 -13.75 -15.18 5.17
C HIS A 100 -13.52 -16.58 5.71
N VAL A 101 -13.87 -16.82 6.97
CA VAL A 101 -13.84 -18.15 7.59
C VAL A 101 -15.01 -18.96 7.04
N THR A 102 -14.72 -20.08 6.38
CA THR A 102 -15.72 -20.93 5.72
C THR A 102 -16.07 -22.18 6.49
N ASP A 103 -15.21 -22.56 7.43
CA ASP A 103 -15.44 -23.70 8.31
C ASP A 103 -15.10 -23.28 9.75
N PRO A 104 -16.08 -22.76 10.51
CA PRO A 104 -15.87 -22.34 11.88
C PRO A 104 -15.68 -23.57 12.77
N GLN A 105 -14.47 -23.81 13.19
CA GLN A 105 -14.12 -24.82 14.19
C GLN A 105 -14.10 -24.20 15.59
N THR A 106 -14.08 -25.05 16.62
CA THR A 106 -13.77 -24.57 17.97
C THR A 106 -12.31 -24.12 17.96
N PRO A 107 -12.03 -22.83 18.20
CA PRO A 107 -10.66 -22.33 18.14
C PRO A 107 -9.77 -22.98 19.20
N ASP A 108 -8.58 -23.44 18.79
CA ASP A 108 -7.48 -23.70 19.69
C ASP A 108 -6.62 -22.43 19.80
N ALA A 109 -6.80 -21.69 20.88
CA ALA A 109 -6.17 -20.39 21.10
C ALA A 109 -4.61 -20.45 21.08
N ALA A 110 -4.03 -21.63 21.18
CA ALA A 110 -2.59 -21.81 21.17
C ALA A 110 -2.00 -21.97 19.76
N THR A 111 -2.81 -22.46 18.80
CA THR A 111 -2.32 -22.85 17.47
C THR A 111 -3.07 -22.22 16.31
N ASP A 112 -4.31 -21.75 16.53
CA ASP A 112 -5.14 -21.21 15.47
C ASP A 112 -4.84 -19.74 15.23
N TYR A 113 -4.57 -19.41 13.97
CA TYR A 113 -4.38 -18.02 13.52
C TYR A 113 -4.84 -17.83 12.09
N CYS A 114 -5.13 -16.59 11.77
CA CYS A 114 -5.33 -16.13 10.40
C CYS A 114 -4.66 -14.77 10.26
N GLU A 115 -3.79 -14.63 9.30
CA GLU A 115 -3.01 -13.41 9.10
C GLU A 115 -3.00 -12.96 7.65
N ILE A 116 -2.84 -11.66 7.46
CA ILE A 116 -2.55 -11.04 6.17
C ILE A 116 -1.07 -10.67 6.16
N ILE A 117 -0.35 -11.19 5.18
CA ILE A 117 1.08 -10.96 5.03
C ILE A 117 1.31 -10.05 3.83
N TYR A 118 2.09 -9.02 4.02
CA TYR A 118 2.61 -8.17 2.97
C TYR A 118 4.13 -8.06 3.11
N GLN A 119 4.88 -8.38 2.05
CA GLN A 119 6.33 -8.26 2.04
C GLN A 119 6.74 -6.96 1.37
N VAL A 120 7.40 -6.09 2.12
CA VAL A 120 8.04 -4.89 1.59
C VAL A 120 9.40 -5.29 1.02
N GLU A 121 9.60 -5.04 -0.26
CA GLU A 121 10.90 -5.22 -0.91
C GLU A 121 11.80 -4.04 -0.51
N ALA A 122 12.99 -4.36 0.01
CA ALA A 122 14.00 -3.39 0.41
C ALA A 122 14.88 -2.99 -0.79
#